data_36b01c0420e2edc377d78ce96c5eb766
#
_entry.id   36b01c0420e2edc377d78ce96c5eb766
#
_cell.length_a   1.000
_cell.length_b   1.000
_cell.length_c   1.000
_cell.angle_alpha   90.00
_cell.angle_beta   90.00
_cell.angle_gamma   90.00
#
_symmetry.space_group_name_H-M   'P 1'
#
loop_
_entity.id
_entity.type
_entity.pdbx_description
1 polymer ?
#
loop_
_entity_poly.entity_id
_entity_poly.type
_entity_poly.pdbx_seq_one_letter_code
_entity_poly.pdbx_strand_id
1 'polypeptide(L)'
;LRKKQLTMQQGLALGCLILVVCAVVFGIVLRATRAHDLEDSEKVAAAVCDLPTDNRADYDAAAEMLDISVAVEQLQDRIPLQVEITGMQPTYNNLRYTAKVLKTTDREQAGNTVVLYLLMSMEKMSDGKLHCDAGIALPLAVGHKYLLFVRPMEYMDLYQRTLPCREYQATTNATDATLYSFCLDRTQTRPLPTTPLTFQQVTEYDYLVYSQEALDHAKKFTADIRKHYGVTAK
;
A
#
# COMPACT_ATOMS: atom_id res chain seq x y z
N LEU A 1 -49.41 -6.66 42.97
CA LEU A 1 -48.42 -6.11 42.05
C LEU A 1 -49.10 -5.77 40.73
N ARG A 2 -49.46 -4.45 40.51
CA ARG A 2 -50.00 -3.95 39.25
C ARG A 2 -48.90 -4.03 38.16
N LYS A 3 -49.06 -4.91 37.16
CA LYS A 3 -48.26 -4.88 35.94
C LYS A 3 -48.55 -3.56 35.20
N LYS A 4 -47.61 -2.59 35.21
CA LYS A 4 -47.70 -1.43 34.35
C LYS A 4 -47.58 -1.92 32.89
N GLN A 5 -48.70 -1.84 32.17
CA GLN A 5 -48.66 -2.06 30.71
C GLN A 5 -47.87 -0.91 30.08
N LEU A 6 -46.83 -1.23 29.35
CA LEU A 6 -46.10 -0.25 28.53
C LEU A 6 -47.08 0.35 27.50
N THR A 7 -47.10 1.66 27.38
CA THR A 7 -47.80 2.30 26.27
C THR A 7 -47.13 1.94 24.94
N MET A 8 -47.88 1.93 23.84
CA MET A 8 -47.35 1.60 22.50
C MET A 8 -46.10 2.43 22.15
N GLN A 9 -46.07 3.70 22.53
CA GLN A 9 -44.92 4.59 22.33
C GLN A 9 -43.71 4.17 23.17
N GLN A 10 -43.89 3.73 24.40
CA GLN A 10 -42.81 3.24 25.25
C GLN A 10 -42.26 1.92 24.73
N GLY A 11 -43.10 1.04 24.18
CA GLY A 11 -42.70 -0.20 23.53
C GLY A 11 -41.87 0.06 22.29
N LEU A 12 -42.29 1.02 21.45
CA LEU A 12 -41.54 1.43 20.24
C LEU A 12 -40.16 2.02 20.60
N ALA A 13 -40.13 2.94 21.58
CA ALA A 13 -38.90 3.56 22.04
C ALA A 13 -37.92 2.53 22.60
N LEU A 14 -38.40 1.56 23.38
CA LEU A 14 -37.55 0.47 23.90
C LEU A 14 -37.03 -0.42 22.76
N GLY A 15 -37.86 -0.74 21.78
CA GLY A 15 -37.43 -1.51 20.59
C GLY A 15 -36.35 -0.81 19.80
N CYS A 16 -36.50 0.50 19.53
CA CYS A 16 -35.45 1.28 18.87
C CYS A 16 -34.16 1.34 19.69
N LEU A 17 -34.25 1.51 21.01
CA LEU A 17 -33.06 1.52 21.88
C LEU A 17 -32.30 0.18 21.81
N ILE A 18 -33.03 -0.94 21.86
CA ILE A 18 -32.41 -2.27 21.76
C ILE A 18 -31.72 -2.46 20.42
N LEU A 19 -32.35 -2.03 19.31
CA LEU A 19 -31.71 -2.12 17.97
C LEU A 19 -30.42 -1.29 17.88
N VAL A 20 -30.43 -0.07 18.43
CA VAL A 20 -29.21 0.77 18.46
C VAL A 20 -28.10 0.11 19.29
N VAL A 21 -28.43 -0.41 20.47
CA VAL A 21 -27.46 -1.11 21.32
C VAL A 21 -26.89 -2.34 20.61
N CYS A 22 -27.75 -3.16 19.98
CA CYS A 22 -27.30 -4.32 19.21
C CYS A 22 -26.38 -3.92 18.04
N ALA A 23 -26.73 -2.87 17.30
CA ALA A 23 -25.90 -2.38 16.19
C ALA A 23 -24.51 -1.87 16.68
N VAL A 24 -24.48 -1.15 17.79
CA VAL A 24 -23.24 -0.67 18.40
C VAL A 24 -22.37 -1.84 18.89
N VAL A 25 -22.96 -2.80 19.63
CA VAL A 25 -22.24 -3.99 20.11
C VAL A 25 -21.69 -4.81 18.93
N PHE A 26 -22.53 -5.03 17.91
CA PHE A 26 -22.10 -5.75 16.71
C PHE A 26 -20.98 -5.03 15.98
N GLY A 27 -21.05 -3.70 15.85
CA GLY A 27 -19.98 -2.88 15.27
C GLY A 27 -18.67 -2.96 16.06
N ILE A 28 -18.74 -2.94 17.40
CA ILE A 28 -17.56 -3.08 18.27
C ILE A 28 -16.94 -4.48 18.11
N VAL A 29 -17.76 -5.53 18.12
CA VAL A 29 -17.27 -6.92 17.96
C VAL A 29 -16.64 -7.12 16.58
N LEU A 30 -17.28 -6.64 15.51
CA LEU A 30 -16.71 -6.72 14.16
C LEU A 30 -15.39 -5.95 14.05
N ARG A 31 -15.31 -4.77 14.66
CA ARG A 31 -14.07 -3.97 14.66
C ARG A 31 -12.96 -4.67 15.44
N ALA A 32 -13.27 -5.20 16.62
CA ALA A 32 -12.29 -5.89 17.46
C ALA A 32 -11.74 -7.16 16.80
N THR A 33 -12.60 -7.96 16.16
CA THR A 33 -12.16 -9.18 15.48
C THR A 33 -11.34 -8.90 14.22
N ARG A 34 -11.67 -7.87 13.45
CA ARG A 34 -10.93 -7.51 12.22
C ARG A 34 -9.62 -6.79 12.51
N ALA A 35 -9.60 -5.85 13.47
CA ALA A 35 -8.40 -5.14 13.86
C ALA A 35 -7.33 -6.07 14.43
N HIS A 36 -7.72 -7.08 15.18
CA HIS A 36 -6.77 -7.97 15.86
C HIS A 36 -5.92 -8.81 14.89
N ASP A 37 -6.50 -9.24 13.76
CA ASP A 37 -5.74 -10.01 12.77
C ASP A 37 -4.73 -9.13 12.00
N LEU A 38 -5.03 -7.84 11.77
CA LEU A 38 -4.13 -6.89 11.10
C LEU A 38 -3.08 -6.28 12.05
N GLU A 39 -3.27 -6.35 13.36
CA GLU A 39 -2.29 -5.94 14.37
C GLU A 39 -1.25 -7.03 14.66
N ASP A 40 -1.55 -8.26 14.28
CA ASP A 40 -0.67 -9.41 14.47
C ASP A 40 0.36 -9.47 13.33
N SER A 41 1.59 -9.06 13.63
CA SER A 41 2.68 -9.00 12.64
C SER A 41 3.03 -10.37 12.04
N GLU A 42 2.85 -11.47 12.77
CA GLU A 42 3.11 -12.82 12.27
C GLU A 42 2.02 -13.23 11.26
N LYS A 43 0.76 -12.94 11.55
CA LYS A 43 -0.35 -13.19 10.61
C LYS A 43 -0.22 -12.35 9.35
N VAL A 44 0.15 -11.08 9.49
CA VAL A 44 0.39 -10.20 8.35
C VAL A 44 1.55 -10.72 7.50
N ALA A 45 2.66 -11.10 8.11
CA ALA A 45 3.82 -11.66 7.40
C ALA A 45 3.48 -12.97 6.65
N ALA A 46 2.59 -13.77 7.24
CA ALA A 46 2.12 -15.04 6.67
C ALA A 46 0.92 -14.91 5.73
N ALA A 47 0.36 -13.70 5.54
CA ALA A 47 -0.76 -13.48 4.64
C ALA A 47 -0.43 -13.98 3.23
N VAL A 48 -1.37 -14.66 2.59
CA VAL A 48 -1.21 -15.15 1.22
C VAL A 48 -1.34 -13.97 0.27
N CYS A 49 -0.35 -13.77 -0.59
CA CYS A 49 -0.41 -12.75 -1.62
C CYS A 49 -0.95 -13.33 -2.91
N ASP A 50 -2.09 -12.80 -3.33
CA ASP A 50 -2.72 -13.13 -4.60
C ASP A 50 -2.00 -12.34 -5.70
N LEU A 51 -1.04 -13.02 -6.35
CA LEU A 51 -0.33 -12.49 -7.50
C LEU A 51 -1.14 -12.75 -8.77
N PRO A 52 -1.11 -11.83 -9.76
CA PRO A 52 -1.79 -12.05 -11.02
C PRO A 52 -1.19 -13.25 -11.75
N THR A 53 -2.00 -14.28 -11.97
CA THR A 53 -1.57 -15.53 -12.62
C THR A 53 -1.96 -15.62 -14.07
N ASP A 54 -3.05 -14.95 -14.45
CA ASP A 54 -3.67 -15.15 -15.76
C ASP A 54 -3.07 -14.26 -16.86
N ASN A 55 -2.41 -13.14 -16.48
CA ASN A 55 -1.89 -12.14 -17.41
C ASN A 55 -0.37 -11.94 -17.29
N ARG A 56 0.39 -12.99 -16.97
CA ARG A 56 1.85 -12.89 -16.77
C ARG A 56 2.59 -12.32 -17.97
N ALA A 57 2.21 -12.73 -19.17
CA ALA A 57 2.79 -12.22 -20.40
C ALA A 57 2.57 -10.71 -20.57
N ASP A 58 1.44 -10.19 -20.08
CA ASP A 58 1.14 -8.75 -20.17
C ASP A 58 2.04 -7.94 -19.21
N TYR A 59 2.34 -8.48 -18.02
CA TYR A 59 3.28 -7.84 -17.08
C TYR A 59 4.70 -7.84 -17.62
N ASP A 60 5.14 -8.94 -18.21
CA ASP A 60 6.46 -9.02 -18.83
C ASP A 60 6.55 -8.06 -20.03
N ALA A 61 5.54 -8.05 -20.91
CA ALA A 61 5.47 -7.12 -22.03
C ALA A 61 5.43 -5.66 -21.57
N ALA A 62 4.69 -5.33 -20.51
CA ALA A 62 4.66 -3.99 -19.94
C ALA A 62 6.04 -3.59 -19.41
N ALA A 63 6.78 -4.49 -18.76
CA ALA A 63 8.12 -4.23 -18.27
C ALA A 63 9.13 -4.00 -19.42
N GLU A 64 8.99 -4.74 -20.54
CA GLU A 64 9.81 -4.59 -21.73
C GLU A 64 9.54 -3.28 -22.50
N MET A 65 8.35 -2.69 -22.31
CA MET A 65 7.97 -1.40 -22.91
C MET A 65 8.40 -0.18 -22.08
N LEU A 66 9.01 -0.37 -20.90
CA LEU A 66 9.47 0.73 -20.07
C LEU A 66 10.51 1.58 -20.83
N ASP A 67 10.22 2.86 -21.01
CA ASP A 67 11.08 3.85 -21.64
C ASP A 67 11.23 5.07 -20.73
N ILE A 68 12.48 5.54 -20.57
CA ILE A 68 12.78 6.64 -19.65
C ILE A 68 12.14 7.97 -20.09
N SER A 69 12.04 8.22 -21.39
CA SER A 69 11.46 9.49 -21.90
C SER A 69 9.97 9.55 -21.62
N VAL A 70 9.26 8.45 -21.82
CA VAL A 70 7.84 8.31 -21.48
C VAL A 70 7.61 8.38 -19.98
N ALA A 71 8.43 7.65 -19.21
CA ALA A 71 8.31 7.64 -17.76
C ALA A 71 8.55 9.01 -17.12
N VAL A 72 9.58 9.75 -17.57
CA VAL A 72 9.85 11.10 -17.07
C VAL A 72 8.67 12.05 -17.32
N GLU A 73 8.02 11.95 -18.46
CA GLU A 73 6.81 12.72 -18.75
C GLU A 73 5.65 12.34 -17.83
N GLN A 74 5.41 11.05 -17.62
CA GLN A 74 4.35 10.55 -16.72
C GLN A 74 4.60 10.85 -15.24
N LEU A 75 5.87 11.03 -14.85
CA LEU A 75 6.26 11.32 -13.47
C LEU A 75 6.29 12.82 -13.15
N GLN A 76 6.05 13.72 -14.12
CA GLN A 76 6.14 15.18 -13.93
C GLN A 76 5.14 15.72 -12.90
N ASP A 77 3.98 15.07 -12.74
CA ASP A 77 2.95 15.44 -11.76
C ASP A 77 3.20 14.86 -10.36
N ARG A 78 4.31 14.13 -10.17
CA ARG A 78 4.67 13.45 -8.94
C ARG A 78 5.85 14.11 -8.24
N ILE A 79 5.91 13.91 -6.93
CA ILE A 79 7.01 14.38 -6.09
C ILE A 79 8.01 13.25 -5.92
N PRO A 80 9.27 13.41 -6.38
CA PRO A 80 10.31 12.44 -6.12
C PRO A 80 10.77 12.54 -4.66
N LEU A 81 10.58 11.48 -3.88
CA LEU A 81 11.05 11.38 -2.50
C LEU A 81 12.07 10.24 -2.37
N GLN A 82 13.24 10.55 -1.81
CA GLN A 82 14.17 9.53 -1.36
C GLN A 82 13.92 9.27 0.11
N VAL A 83 13.53 8.05 0.45
CA VAL A 83 13.10 7.69 1.81
C VAL A 83 13.68 6.35 2.25
N GLU A 84 13.76 6.16 3.56
CA GLU A 84 13.95 4.87 4.21
C GLU A 84 12.63 4.48 4.87
N ILE A 85 12.12 3.30 4.57
CA ILE A 85 10.90 2.78 5.16
C ILE A 85 11.22 2.29 6.58
N THR A 86 10.66 2.95 7.58
CA THR A 86 10.95 2.65 9.00
C THR A 86 9.87 1.83 9.70
N GLY A 87 8.69 1.72 9.11
CA GLY A 87 7.59 0.93 9.65
C GLY A 87 6.48 0.75 8.65
N MET A 88 5.66 -0.27 8.88
CA MET A 88 4.47 -0.58 8.09
C MET A 88 3.35 -1.04 9.01
N GLN A 89 2.15 -0.59 8.74
CA GLN A 89 0.93 -0.98 9.41
C GLN A 89 -0.15 -1.20 8.36
N PRO A 90 -0.70 -2.42 8.22
CA PRO A 90 -1.80 -2.65 7.33
C PRO A 90 -3.07 -2.00 7.89
N THR A 91 -3.88 -1.48 6.99
CA THR A 91 -5.26 -1.08 7.23
C THR A 91 -6.15 -1.86 6.28
N TYR A 92 -7.47 -1.70 6.40
CA TYR A 92 -8.40 -2.49 5.59
C TYR A 92 -8.19 -2.35 4.06
N ASN A 93 -7.85 -1.15 3.58
CA ASN A 93 -7.71 -0.87 2.14
C ASN A 93 -6.32 -0.38 1.75
N ASN A 94 -5.42 -0.19 2.70
CA ASN A 94 -4.12 0.41 2.44
C ASN A 94 -3.06 -0.19 3.35
N LEU A 95 -1.82 -0.18 2.86
CA LEU A 95 -0.64 -0.28 3.70
C LEU A 95 -0.18 1.13 4.06
N ARG A 96 -0.16 1.43 5.35
CA ARG A 96 0.34 2.69 5.89
C ARG A 96 1.79 2.52 6.28
N TYR A 97 2.68 3.22 5.59
CA TYR A 97 4.11 3.21 5.88
C TYR A 97 4.51 4.47 6.64
N THR A 98 5.46 4.31 7.55
CA THR A 98 6.24 5.40 8.11
C THR A 98 7.59 5.42 7.43
N ALA A 99 8.03 6.57 6.94
CA ALA A 99 9.26 6.69 6.20
C ALA A 99 10.06 7.93 6.63
N LYS A 100 11.39 7.80 6.65
CA LYS A 100 12.32 8.89 6.93
C LYS A 100 12.83 9.47 5.61
N VAL A 101 12.70 10.76 5.41
CA VAL A 101 13.22 11.46 4.24
C VAL A 101 14.75 11.47 4.28
N LEU A 102 15.39 11.02 3.21
CA LEU A 102 16.86 10.93 3.11
C LEU A 102 17.47 12.15 2.42
N LYS A 103 16.75 12.78 1.48
CA LYS A 103 17.22 13.94 0.72
C LYS A 103 16.17 15.05 0.77
N THR A 104 16.60 16.27 1.01
CA THR A 104 15.74 17.45 0.98
C THR A 104 15.15 17.67 -0.41
N THR A 105 13.87 17.97 -0.45
CA THR A 105 13.10 18.37 -1.63
C THR A 105 12.46 19.73 -1.37
N ASP A 106 11.72 20.26 -2.33
CA ASP A 106 10.99 21.53 -2.17
C ASP A 106 9.90 21.47 -1.06
N ARG A 107 9.46 20.25 -0.70
CA ARG A 107 8.38 20.04 0.28
C ARG A 107 8.85 19.43 1.60
N GLU A 108 9.91 18.63 1.58
CA GLU A 108 10.37 17.88 2.74
C GLU A 108 11.87 18.07 2.97
N GLN A 109 12.23 18.19 4.24
CA GLN A 109 13.62 18.25 4.66
C GLN A 109 14.16 16.86 5.01
N ALA A 110 15.44 16.63 4.75
CA ALA A 110 16.10 15.40 5.17
C ALA A 110 15.98 15.22 6.69
N GLY A 111 15.67 14.00 7.10
CA GLY A 111 15.43 13.65 8.51
C GLY A 111 13.95 13.74 8.94
N ASN A 112 13.09 14.39 8.17
CA ASN A 112 11.65 14.42 8.45
C ASN A 112 11.06 13.01 8.34
N THR A 113 10.01 12.78 9.14
CA THR A 113 9.16 11.60 9.01
C THR A 113 7.92 11.95 8.20
N VAL A 114 7.62 11.13 7.21
CA VAL A 114 6.43 11.22 6.37
C VAL A 114 5.62 9.93 6.47
N VAL A 115 4.34 10.02 6.15
CA VAL A 115 3.44 8.87 6.05
C VAL A 115 3.12 8.62 4.58
N LEU A 116 3.22 7.35 4.18
CA LEU A 116 2.91 6.92 2.83
C LEU A 116 1.75 5.92 2.88
N TYR A 117 0.79 6.08 2.00
CA TYR A 117 -0.31 5.14 1.83
C TYR A 117 -0.17 4.44 0.48
N LEU A 118 -0.06 3.12 0.51
CA LEU A 118 -0.07 2.27 -0.66
C LEU A 118 -1.43 1.55 -0.71
N LEU A 119 -2.15 1.71 -1.82
CA LEU A 119 -3.43 1.04 -2.02
C LEU A 119 -3.17 -0.47 -2.17
N MET A 120 -3.55 -1.22 -1.16
CA MET A 120 -3.42 -2.67 -1.12
C MET A 120 -4.36 -3.20 -0.04
N SER A 121 -5.31 -4.04 -0.42
CA SER A 121 -6.25 -4.62 0.53
C SER A 121 -5.65 -5.85 1.22
N MET A 122 -5.97 -6.00 2.50
CA MET A 122 -5.75 -7.24 3.25
C MET A 122 -7.07 -7.69 3.84
N GLU A 123 -7.51 -8.87 3.47
CA GLU A 123 -8.79 -9.40 3.91
C GLU A 123 -8.67 -10.83 4.42
N LYS A 124 -9.48 -11.15 5.44
CA LYS A 124 -9.61 -12.53 5.91
C LYS A 124 -10.59 -13.26 5.01
N MET A 125 -10.11 -14.28 4.35
CA MET A 125 -10.90 -15.11 3.46
C MET A 125 -11.63 -16.24 4.20
N SER A 126 -12.48 -16.98 3.47
CA SER A 126 -13.28 -18.10 4.02
C SER A 126 -12.42 -19.27 4.54
N ASP A 127 -11.16 -19.38 4.10
CA ASP A 127 -10.17 -20.34 4.60
C ASP A 127 -9.59 -19.96 5.96
N GLY A 128 -9.99 -18.80 6.51
CA GLY A 128 -9.53 -18.25 7.78
C GLY A 128 -8.16 -17.57 7.73
N LYS A 129 -7.51 -17.49 6.56
CA LYS A 129 -6.23 -16.81 6.39
C LYS A 129 -6.42 -15.37 5.94
N LEU A 130 -5.41 -14.54 6.20
CA LEU A 130 -5.30 -13.23 5.58
C LEU A 130 -4.80 -13.39 4.15
N HIS A 131 -5.46 -12.70 3.24
CA HIS A 131 -5.05 -12.56 1.84
C HIS A 131 -4.72 -11.10 1.55
N CYS A 132 -3.73 -10.89 0.68
CA CYS A 132 -3.25 -9.60 0.24
C CYS A 132 -3.31 -9.55 -1.28
N ASP A 133 -4.03 -8.58 -1.83
CA ASP A 133 -4.06 -8.36 -3.27
C ASP A 133 -2.81 -7.58 -3.71
N ALA A 134 -1.85 -8.29 -4.29
CA ALA A 134 -0.62 -7.74 -4.85
C ALA A 134 -0.68 -7.53 -6.37
N GLY A 135 -1.88 -7.61 -6.98
CA GLY A 135 -2.06 -7.54 -8.43
C GLY A 135 -1.78 -6.17 -9.05
N ILE A 136 -1.89 -5.10 -8.25
CA ILE A 136 -1.70 -3.72 -8.70
C ILE A 136 -0.51 -3.03 -8.05
N ALA A 137 0.04 -3.58 -6.98
CA ALA A 137 1.14 -2.97 -6.26
C ALA A 137 1.94 -4.01 -5.51
N LEU A 138 3.27 -3.87 -5.49
CA LEU A 138 4.12 -4.63 -4.59
C LEU A 138 4.33 -3.85 -3.29
N PRO A 139 4.29 -4.53 -2.12
CA PRO A 139 4.54 -3.88 -0.85
C PRO A 139 6.01 -3.43 -0.75
N LEU A 140 6.23 -2.27 -0.10
CA LEU A 140 7.57 -1.79 0.19
C LEU A 140 8.16 -2.55 1.39
N ALA A 141 9.43 -2.91 1.30
CA ALA A 141 10.13 -3.60 2.38
C ALA A 141 10.58 -2.61 3.47
N VAL A 142 10.26 -2.93 4.73
CA VAL A 142 10.72 -2.15 5.89
C VAL A 142 12.24 -2.30 6.04
N GLY A 143 12.94 -1.22 6.40
CA GLY A 143 14.39 -1.16 6.52
C GLY A 143 15.12 -0.86 5.21
N HIS A 144 14.41 -0.79 4.08
CA HIS A 144 15.00 -0.49 2.78
C HIS A 144 14.77 0.95 2.34
N LYS A 145 15.65 1.40 1.44
CA LYS A 145 15.65 2.75 0.87
C LYS A 145 15.03 2.75 -0.51
N TYR A 146 14.23 3.77 -0.78
CA TYR A 146 13.50 3.90 -2.03
C TYR A 146 13.59 5.31 -2.61
N LEU A 147 13.58 5.41 -3.94
CA LEU A 147 13.11 6.57 -4.66
C LEU A 147 11.64 6.33 -5.01
N LEU A 148 10.76 7.12 -4.48
CA LEU A 148 9.31 7.03 -4.69
C LEU A 148 8.82 8.28 -5.41
N PHE A 149 7.87 8.09 -6.31
CA PHE A 149 7.15 9.17 -6.98
C PHE A 149 5.73 9.20 -6.42
N VAL A 150 5.47 10.18 -5.55
CA VAL A 150 4.27 10.22 -4.71
C VAL A 150 3.38 11.41 -5.06
N ARG A 151 2.11 11.31 -4.69
CA ARG A 151 1.18 12.44 -4.67
C ARG A 151 0.91 12.88 -3.24
N PRO A 152 0.89 14.21 -2.96
CA PRO A 152 0.49 14.68 -1.64
C PRO A 152 -0.98 14.35 -1.40
N MET A 153 -1.31 13.95 -0.18
CA MET A 153 -2.70 13.88 0.25
C MET A 153 -3.14 15.28 0.69
N GLU A 154 -4.31 15.69 0.23
CA GLU A 154 -4.88 16.98 0.56
C GLU A 154 -6.07 16.78 1.50
N TYR A 155 -6.00 17.42 2.65
CA TYR A 155 -7.10 17.48 3.60
C TYR A 155 -7.69 18.88 3.60
N MET A 156 -9.00 18.97 3.59
CA MET A 156 -9.72 20.23 3.70
C MET A 156 -10.37 20.33 5.07
N ASP A 157 -10.31 21.51 5.68
CA ASP A 157 -11.09 21.80 6.87
C ASP A 157 -12.56 22.06 6.51
N LEU A 158 -13.39 22.30 7.54
CA LEU A 158 -14.82 22.60 7.36
C LEU A 158 -15.09 23.87 6.50
N TYR A 159 -14.07 24.70 6.29
CA TYR A 159 -14.13 25.92 5.47
C TYR A 159 -13.48 25.74 4.10
N GLN A 160 -13.22 24.50 3.67
CA GLN A 160 -12.58 24.15 2.39
C GLN A 160 -11.15 24.71 2.24
N ARG A 161 -10.44 24.96 3.35
CA ARG A 161 -9.04 25.34 3.32
C ARG A 161 -8.16 24.10 3.35
N THR A 162 -7.18 24.03 2.45
CA THR A 162 -6.20 22.93 2.44
C THR A 162 -5.34 22.99 3.70
N LEU A 163 -5.30 21.87 4.42
CA LEU A 163 -4.48 21.72 5.61
C LEU A 163 -3.10 21.16 5.23
N PRO A 164 -2.00 21.71 5.79
CA PRO A 164 -0.67 21.14 5.57
C PRO A 164 -0.58 19.75 6.20
N CYS A 165 -0.19 18.78 5.42
CA CYS A 165 0.08 17.42 5.93
C CYS A 165 1.37 16.87 5.29
N ARG A 166 1.99 15.90 5.98
CA ARG A 166 3.15 15.14 5.49
C ARG A 166 2.73 13.72 5.17
N GLU A 167 1.63 13.61 4.46
CA GLU A 167 1.03 12.35 4.05
C GLU A 167 0.96 12.30 2.54
N TYR A 168 1.35 11.17 1.99
CA TYR A 168 1.49 10.99 0.56
C TYR A 168 0.86 9.67 0.13
N GLN A 169 0.26 9.66 -1.04
CA GLN A 169 -0.14 8.45 -1.73
C GLN A 169 1.06 7.92 -2.52
N ALA A 170 1.52 6.75 -2.15
CA ALA A 170 2.46 5.97 -2.95
C ALA A 170 1.69 5.10 -3.95
N THR A 171 2.24 4.97 -5.15
CA THR A 171 1.71 4.07 -6.18
C THR A 171 2.86 3.19 -6.63
N THR A 172 2.63 1.90 -6.69
CA THR A 172 3.47 0.98 -7.43
C THR A 172 2.53 0.34 -8.44
N ASN A 173 2.66 0.68 -9.70
CA ASN A 173 1.76 0.18 -10.74
C ASN A 173 2.57 -0.51 -11.82
N ALA A 174 2.34 -1.80 -11.99
CA ALA A 174 2.99 -2.60 -13.03
C ALA A 174 2.16 -2.65 -14.33
N THR A 175 0.88 -2.26 -14.29
CA THR A 175 -0.01 -2.36 -15.45
C THR A 175 0.08 -1.18 -16.40
N ASP A 176 0.58 -0.01 -15.94
CA ASP A 176 0.62 1.22 -16.73
C ASP A 176 1.96 1.41 -17.46
N ALA A 177 2.80 0.39 -17.56
CA ALA A 177 4.17 0.49 -18.08
C ALA A 177 4.98 1.66 -17.43
N THR A 178 4.62 2.04 -16.22
CA THR A 178 5.31 3.06 -15.43
C THR A 178 5.52 2.55 -14.01
N LEU A 179 6.75 2.67 -13.55
CA LEU A 179 7.10 2.32 -12.18
C LEU A 179 7.23 3.60 -11.36
N TYR A 180 6.63 3.61 -10.17
CA TYR A 180 6.64 4.76 -9.26
C TYR A 180 7.50 4.52 -8.01
N SER A 181 8.05 3.32 -7.85
CA SER A 181 8.89 2.96 -6.70
C SER A 181 10.14 2.20 -7.15
N PHE A 182 11.29 2.63 -6.65
CA PHE A 182 12.60 2.08 -7.02
C PHE A 182 13.42 1.84 -5.76
N CYS A 183 13.68 0.58 -5.42
CA CYS A 183 14.52 0.23 -4.30
C CYS A 183 15.97 0.67 -4.58
N LEU A 184 16.65 1.32 -3.61
CA LEU A 184 17.95 1.94 -3.80
C LEU A 184 19.12 1.09 -3.28
N ASP A 185 18.89 0.23 -2.32
CA ASP A 185 19.90 -0.56 -1.60
C ASP A 185 19.77 -2.06 -1.82
N ARG A 186 18.82 -2.49 -2.64
CA ARG A 186 18.60 -3.86 -3.05
C ARG A 186 18.36 -3.94 -4.56
N THR A 187 18.59 -5.10 -5.13
CA THR A 187 18.25 -5.40 -6.53
C THR A 187 17.61 -6.77 -6.58
N GLN A 188 16.43 -6.86 -7.17
CA GLN A 188 15.77 -8.14 -7.42
C GLN A 188 16.63 -9.00 -8.34
N THR A 189 16.89 -10.24 -7.93
CA THR A 189 17.84 -11.14 -8.64
C THR A 189 17.13 -12.20 -9.47
N ARG A 190 15.84 -12.44 -9.21
CA ARG A 190 15.03 -13.48 -9.88
C ARG A 190 13.64 -12.97 -10.21
N PRO A 191 13.01 -13.46 -11.28
CA PRO A 191 11.60 -13.19 -11.56
C PRO A 191 10.69 -13.71 -10.44
N LEU A 192 9.44 -13.26 -10.42
CA LEU A 192 8.42 -13.81 -9.54
C LEU A 192 8.17 -15.29 -9.85
N PRO A 193 8.01 -16.13 -8.84
CA PRO A 193 7.62 -17.52 -9.05
C PRO A 193 6.16 -17.61 -9.48
N THR A 194 5.79 -18.76 -10.01
CA THR A 194 4.40 -19.06 -10.39
C THR A 194 3.55 -19.60 -9.24
N THR A 195 4.16 -19.84 -8.08
CA THR A 195 3.51 -20.31 -6.86
C THR A 195 3.10 -19.14 -5.97
N PRO A 196 2.01 -19.26 -5.21
CA PRO A 196 1.64 -18.26 -4.21
C PRO A 196 2.80 -17.93 -3.26
N LEU A 197 2.92 -16.68 -2.91
CA LEU A 197 3.91 -16.18 -1.96
C LEU A 197 3.21 -15.67 -0.69
N THR A 198 3.93 -15.66 0.42
CA THR A 198 3.49 -14.90 1.59
C THR A 198 3.79 -13.42 1.42
N PHE A 199 3.10 -12.57 2.19
CA PHE A 199 3.35 -11.12 2.19
C PHE A 199 4.84 -10.81 2.45
N GLN A 200 5.45 -11.48 3.42
CA GLN A 200 6.88 -11.31 3.69
C GLN A 200 7.75 -11.66 2.48
N GLN A 201 7.45 -12.75 1.78
CA GLN A 201 8.21 -13.13 0.59
C GLN A 201 8.03 -12.13 -0.57
N VAL A 202 6.81 -11.59 -0.73
CA VAL A 202 6.54 -10.60 -1.79
C VAL A 202 7.31 -9.31 -1.57
N THR A 203 7.57 -8.91 -0.31
CA THR A 203 8.41 -7.72 -0.04
C THR A 203 9.85 -7.84 -0.53
N GLU A 204 10.32 -9.04 -0.90
CA GLU A 204 11.64 -9.24 -1.50
C GLU A 204 11.71 -8.85 -2.98
N TYR A 205 10.56 -8.60 -3.61
CA TYR A 205 10.47 -8.26 -5.04
C TYR A 205 10.18 -6.77 -5.21
N ASP A 206 10.74 -6.19 -6.27
CA ASP A 206 10.57 -4.79 -6.63
C ASP A 206 9.76 -4.62 -7.93
N TYR A 207 9.62 -5.70 -8.72
CA TYR A 207 8.93 -5.71 -10.02
C TYR A 207 8.02 -6.92 -10.15
N LEU A 208 6.83 -6.70 -10.70
CA LEU A 208 5.89 -7.75 -11.10
C LEU A 208 6.29 -8.30 -12.48
N VAL A 209 7.34 -9.11 -12.53
CA VAL A 209 7.84 -9.73 -13.76
C VAL A 209 8.09 -11.21 -13.57
N TYR A 210 7.81 -12.00 -14.56
CA TYR A 210 7.84 -13.47 -14.53
C TYR A 210 8.91 -14.08 -15.42
N SER A 211 9.50 -13.29 -16.35
CA SER A 211 10.62 -13.71 -17.19
C SER A 211 11.93 -13.03 -16.76
N GLN A 212 13.05 -13.66 -17.10
CA GLN A 212 14.38 -13.07 -16.85
C GLN A 212 14.64 -11.87 -17.76
N GLU A 213 14.12 -11.90 -19.00
CA GLU A 213 14.26 -10.83 -19.97
C GLU A 213 13.57 -9.54 -19.50
N ALA A 214 12.30 -9.65 -19.07
CA ALA A 214 11.55 -8.54 -18.48
C ALA A 214 12.23 -7.99 -17.21
N LEU A 215 12.78 -8.87 -16.36
CA LEU A 215 13.53 -8.45 -15.16
C LEU A 215 14.78 -7.66 -15.51
N ASP A 216 15.54 -8.10 -16.49
CA ASP A 216 16.77 -7.42 -16.89
C ASP A 216 16.46 -6.06 -17.55
N HIS A 217 15.35 -5.95 -18.27
CA HIS A 217 14.86 -4.68 -18.79
C HIS A 217 14.43 -3.73 -17.66
N ALA A 218 13.63 -4.19 -16.70
CA ALA A 218 13.21 -3.40 -15.54
C ALA A 218 14.40 -2.89 -14.70
N LYS A 219 15.45 -3.70 -14.54
CA LYS A 219 16.71 -3.29 -13.88
C LYS A 219 17.42 -2.18 -14.64
N LYS A 220 17.53 -2.31 -15.96
CA LYS A 220 18.15 -1.28 -16.82
C LYS A 220 17.38 0.02 -16.72
N PHE A 221 16.06 -0.05 -16.87
CA PHE A 221 15.18 1.11 -16.70
C PHE A 221 15.37 1.78 -15.35
N THR A 222 15.41 1.00 -14.25
CA THR A 222 15.66 1.53 -12.90
C THR A 222 17.01 2.25 -12.79
N ALA A 223 18.06 1.72 -13.42
CA ALA A 223 19.38 2.37 -13.45
C ALA A 223 19.30 3.72 -14.18
N ASP A 224 18.57 3.79 -15.29
CA ASP A 224 18.39 5.02 -16.08
C ASP A 224 17.57 6.07 -15.29
N ILE A 225 16.50 5.67 -14.60
CA ILE A 225 15.73 6.57 -13.71
C ILE A 225 16.62 7.08 -12.57
N ARG A 226 17.35 6.21 -11.89
CA ARG A 226 18.27 6.63 -10.81
C ARG A 226 19.29 7.66 -11.31
N LYS A 227 19.87 7.42 -12.48
CA LYS A 227 20.82 8.35 -13.11
C LYS A 227 20.16 9.70 -13.43
N HIS A 228 18.95 9.70 -13.99
CA HIS A 228 18.20 10.89 -14.34
C HIS A 228 17.90 11.77 -13.10
N TYR A 229 17.49 11.15 -11.99
CA TYR A 229 17.18 11.87 -10.74
C TYR A 229 18.40 12.06 -9.81
N GLY A 230 19.60 11.79 -10.28
CA GLY A 230 20.85 12.00 -9.53
C GLY A 230 20.94 11.17 -8.25
N VAL A 231 20.46 9.93 -8.30
CA VAL A 231 20.51 8.97 -7.19
C VAL A 231 21.63 7.99 -7.45
N THR A 232 22.70 8.08 -6.68
CA THR A 232 23.80 7.11 -6.72
C THR A 232 23.45 5.88 -5.90
N ALA A 233 23.55 4.69 -6.50
CA ALA A 233 23.59 3.44 -5.75
C ALA A 233 24.86 3.49 -4.85
N LYS A 234 24.66 3.27 -3.56
CA LYS A 234 25.78 3.07 -2.65
C LYS A 234 26.09 1.59 -2.55
#